data_ab32388e3317cb3e1107e3d75bcbc0d8
#
_entry.id   ab32388e3317cb3e1107e3d75bcbc0d8
#
_cell.length_a   1.000
_cell.length_b   1.000
_cell.length_c   1.000
_cell.angle_alpha   90.00
_cell.angle_beta   90.00
_cell.angle_gamma   90.00
#
_symmetry.space_group_name_H-M   'P 1'
#
loop_
_entity.id
_entity.type
_entity.pdbx_description
1 polymer ?
#
loop_
_entity_poly.entity_id
_entity_poly.type
_entity_poly.pdbx_seq_one_letter_code
_entity_poly.pdbx_strand_id
1 'polypeptide(L)'
;ASDLSALLDSMGQGIQTIKAANEGIESITEFVQQAKSVANQARDEANKVASSSGMYDSTKIEAATKFQLSVTYNGETKSVEVTAPKAAATGVEMAAKIQEELEKLTFGTPATALGGDVFEVTYEDDAFKMTSANGEEAKISFEVGGAKMDATAGNANRVKAISQFNDILDQIDQLAKDSGYKGVNLLGGTDQSLTVIFNEDR
;
A
#
# COMPACT_ATOMS: atom_id res chain seq x y z
N ALA A 1 -7.46 6.58 -7.04
CA ALA A 1 -8.79 6.16 -7.46
C ALA A 1 -9.18 6.69 -8.83
N SER A 2 -8.66 7.85 -9.26
CA SER A 2 -8.93 8.35 -10.63
C SER A 2 -8.38 7.44 -11.72
N ASP A 3 -7.21 6.83 -11.51
CA ASP A 3 -6.61 5.89 -12.46
C ASP A 3 -7.42 4.61 -12.60
N LEU A 4 -8.00 4.14 -11.51
CA LEU A 4 -8.86 2.97 -11.50
C LEU A 4 -10.16 3.22 -12.26
N SER A 5 -10.79 4.37 -12.06
CA SER A 5 -12.01 4.76 -12.77
C SER A 5 -11.76 4.90 -14.26
N ALA A 6 -10.65 5.55 -14.65
CA ALA A 6 -10.26 5.68 -16.06
C ALA A 6 -9.99 4.31 -16.72
N LEU A 7 -9.35 3.40 -15.98
CA LEU A 7 -9.09 2.04 -16.45
C LEU A 7 -10.40 1.27 -16.67
N LEU A 8 -11.33 1.35 -15.71
CA LEU A 8 -12.64 0.70 -15.83
C LEU A 8 -13.45 1.23 -17.02
N ASP A 9 -13.41 2.54 -17.27
CA ASP A 9 -14.07 3.15 -18.42
C ASP A 9 -13.45 2.67 -19.74
N SER A 10 -12.13 2.62 -19.83
CA SER A 10 -11.42 2.09 -21.00
C SER A 10 -11.76 0.62 -21.26
N MET A 11 -11.85 -0.19 -20.22
CA MET A 11 -12.25 -1.59 -20.31
C MET A 11 -13.70 -1.71 -20.83
N GLY A 12 -14.61 -0.90 -20.30
CA GLY A 12 -16.00 -0.88 -20.74
C GLY A 12 -16.14 -0.53 -22.22
N GLN A 13 -15.39 0.46 -22.70
CA GLN A 13 -15.35 0.85 -24.11
C GLN A 13 -14.75 -0.27 -24.99
N GLY A 14 -13.65 -0.88 -24.55
CA GLY A 14 -13.02 -1.98 -25.25
C GLY A 14 -13.96 -3.18 -25.41
N ILE A 15 -14.74 -3.49 -24.40
CA ILE A 15 -15.71 -4.58 -24.41
C ILE A 15 -16.88 -4.30 -25.34
N GLN A 16 -17.41 -3.08 -25.36
CA GLN A 16 -18.45 -2.72 -26.32
C GLN A 16 -17.96 -2.87 -27.76
N THR A 17 -16.72 -2.50 -28.03
CA THR A 17 -16.09 -2.68 -29.34
C THR A 17 -16.01 -4.16 -29.72
N ILE A 18 -15.60 -5.00 -28.78
CA ILE A 18 -15.50 -6.44 -28.99
C ILE A 18 -16.88 -7.07 -29.18
N LYS A 19 -17.88 -6.69 -28.38
CA LYS A 19 -19.27 -7.17 -28.56
C LYS A 19 -19.85 -6.83 -29.90
N ALA A 20 -19.55 -5.64 -30.42
CA ALA A 20 -19.98 -5.25 -31.76
C ALA A 20 -19.34 -6.09 -32.86
N ALA A 21 -18.15 -6.64 -32.62
CA ALA A 21 -17.39 -7.44 -33.57
C ALA A 21 -17.71 -8.95 -33.50
N ASN A 22 -18.15 -9.45 -32.33
CA ASN A 22 -18.36 -10.89 -32.13
C ASN A 22 -19.28 -11.17 -30.94
N GLU A 23 -20.32 -11.96 -31.19
CA GLU A 23 -21.31 -12.34 -30.19
C GLU A 23 -20.84 -13.40 -29.17
N GLY A 24 -19.66 -13.99 -29.37
CA GLY A 24 -19.12 -15.08 -28.53
C GLY A 24 -18.35 -14.66 -27.29
N ILE A 25 -18.48 -13.43 -26.79
CA ILE A 25 -17.60 -12.87 -25.75
C ILE A 25 -18.24 -12.81 -24.35
N GLU A 26 -19.15 -13.71 -24.06
CA GLU A 26 -19.80 -13.79 -22.75
C GLU A 26 -18.75 -13.96 -21.60
N SER A 27 -17.73 -14.81 -21.81
CA SER A 27 -16.69 -15.06 -20.83
C SER A 27 -15.89 -13.80 -20.50
N ILE A 28 -15.53 -13.00 -21.50
CA ILE A 28 -14.82 -11.73 -21.30
C ILE A 28 -15.70 -10.76 -20.53
N THR A 29 -16.98 -10.69 -20.86
CA THR A 29 -17.94 -9.83 -20.16
C THR A 29 -18.06 -10.21 -18.68
N GLU A 30 -18.10 -11.49 -18.36
CA GLU A 30 -18.14 -11.98 -16.99
C GLU A 30 -16.87 -11.60 -16.23
N PHE A 31 -15.69 -11.78 -16.83
CA PHE A 31 -14.43 -11.36 -16.20
C PHE A 31 -14.36 -9.86 -15.95
N VAL A 32 -14.89 -9.06 -16.86
CA VAL A 32 -14.98 -7.60 -16.65
C VAL A 32 -15.90 -7.24 -15.50
N GLN A 33 -17.03 -7.94 -15.36
CA GLN A 33 -17.90 -7.74 -14.19
C GLN A 33 -17.19 -8.09 -12.90
N GLN A 34 -16.42 -9.19 -12.88
CA GLN A 34 -15.58 -9.56 -11.73
C GLN A 34 -14.52 -8.49 -11.45
N ALA A 35 -13.84 -8.00 -12.49
CA ALA A 35 -12.83 -6.95 -12.35
C ALA A 35 -13.42 -5.67 -11.74
N LYS A 36 -14.60 -5.25 -12.16
CA LYS A 36 -15.31 -4.11 -11.58
C LYS A 36 -15.65 -4.32 -10.12
N SER A 37 -16.13 -5.51 -9.76
CA SER A 37 -16.46 -5.85 -8.38
C SER A 37 -15.22 -5.77 -7.49
N VAL A 38 -14.10 -6.36 -7.91
CA VAL A 38 -12.85 -6.36 -7.17
C VAL A 38 -12.25 -4.96 -7.08
N ALA A 39 -12.34 -4.16 -8.15
CA ALA A 39 -11.91 -2.77 -8.14
C ALA A 39 -12.70 -1.92 -7.14
N ASN A 40 -14.00 -2.15 -7.03
CA ASN A 40 -14.85 -1.49 -6.06
C ASN A 40 -14.46 -1.89 -4.63
N GLN A 41 -14.13 -3.16 -4.39
CA GLN A 41 -13.61 -3.63 -3.11
C GLN A 41 -12.31 -2.92 -2.75
N ALA A 42 -11.37 -2.82 -3.68
CA ALA A 42 -10.10 -2.11 -3.47
C ALA A 42 -10.31 -0.64 -3.15
N ARG A 43 -11.26 0.01 -3.80
CA ARG A 43 -11.60 1.41 -3.54
C ARG A 43 -12.20 1.62 -2.14
N ASP A 44 -13.02 0.67 -1.68
CA ASP A 44 -13.68 0.74 -0.38
C ASP A 44 -12.72 0.43 0.78
N GLU A 45 -11.60 -0.22 0.51
CA GLU A 45 -10.55 -0.53 1.47
C GLU A 45 -9.48 0.57 1.47
N ALA A 46 -9.56 1.48 2.44
CA ALA A 46 -8.65 2.61 2.51
C ALA A 46 -7.23 2.19 2.91
N ASN A 47 -6.24 2.81 2.29
CA ASN A 47 -4.85 2.73 2.71
C ASN A 47 -4.68 3.56 3.98
N LYS A 48 -4.53 2.92 5.12
CA LYS A 48 -4.50 3.57 6.43
C LYS A 48 -3.15 4.21 6.71
N VAL A 49 -3.18 5.37 7.36
CA VAL A 49 -2.01 6.01 7.95
C VAL A 49 -2.02 5.74 9.45
N ALA A 50 -0.93 5.17 9.98
CA ALA A 50 -0.76 5.03 11.42
C ALA A 50 -0.39 6.40 12.01
N SER A 51 -1.08 6.80 13.07
CA SER A 51 -0.86 8.08 13.72
C SER A 51 -0.74 7.89 15.23
N SER A 52 0.22 8.58 15.85
CA SER A 52 0.39 8.56 17.30
C SER A 52 -0.67 9.42 18.00
N SER A 53 -0.95 9.09 19.24
CA SER A 53 -1.73 9.90 20.18
C SER A 53 -0.81 10.53 21.21
N GLY A 54 -1.30 11.58 21.88
CA GLY A 54 -0.51 12.32 22.85
C GLY A 54 0.50 13.26 22.20
N MET A 55 0.81 14.35 22.88
CA MET A 55 1.77 15.31 22.38
C MET A 55 3.20 14.87 22.69
N TYR A 56 4.04 14.86 21.66
CA TYR A 56 5.47 14.65 21.83
C TYR A 56 6.09 15.89 22.46
N ASP A 57 6.79 15.68 23.57
CA ASP A 57 7.48 16.72 24.32
C ASP A 57 8.99 16.43 24.32
N SER A 58 9.72 17.19 23.53
CA SER A 58 11.17 17.03 23.41
C SER A 58 11.91 17.27 24.71
N THR A 59 11.35 18.05 25.66
CA THR A 59 12.00 18.31 26.95
C THR A 59 12.09 17.07 27.83
N LYS A 60 11.32 16.03 27.55
CA LYS A 60 11.38 14.74 28.22
C LYS A 60 12.45 13.81 27.67
N ILE A 61 13.18 14.23 26.64
CA ILE A 61 14.17 13.41 25.97
C ILE A 61 15.58 13.78 26.48
N GLU A 62 16.21 12.82 27.10
CA GLU A 62 17.64 12.91 27.48
C GLU A 62 18.50 12.26 26.37
N ALA A 63 19.82 12.52 26.42
CA ALA A 63 20.73 12.01 25.37
C ALA A 63 20.79 10.49 25.27
N ALA A 64 20.41 9.76 26.31
CA ALA A 64 20.42 8.31 26.35
C ALA A 64 19.00 7.71 26.47
N THR A 65 17.96 8.50 26.24
CA THR A 65 16.58 8.00 26.30
C THR A 65 16.41 6.84 25.31
N LYS A 66 15.89 5.72 25.82
CA LYS A 66 15.66 4.51 25.05
C LYS A 66 14.18 4.12 25.11
N PHE A 67 13.71 3.54 24.05
CA PHE A 67 12.34 3.01 23.99
C PHE A 67 12.29 1.83 23.03
N GLN A 68 11.26 0.99 23.17
CA GLN A 68 11.04 -0.16 22.30
C GLN A 68 10.22 0.24 21.08
N LEU A 69 10.71 -0.15 19.92
CA LEU A 69 9.97 -0.10 18.67
C LEU A 69 9.58 -1.53 18.30
N SER A 70 8.29 -1.78 18.17
CA SER A 70 7.77 -3.08 17.74
C SER A 70 7.02 -2.92 16.42
N VAL A 71 7.30 -3.81 15.48
CA VAL A 71 6.65 -3.83 14.17
C VAL A 71 6.15 -5.23 13.88
N THR A 72 4.88 -5.33 13.51
CA THR A 72 4.26 -6.58 13.06
C THR A 72 3.99 -6.49 11.57
N TYR A 73 4.60 -7.38 10.81
CA TYR A 73 4.49 -7.45 9.35
C TYR A 73 4.37 -8.90 8.92
N ASN A 74 3.39 -9.21 8.07
CA ASN A 74 3.11 -10.58 7.61
C ASN A 74 2.99 -11.61 8.75
N GLY A 75 2.36 -11.21 9.85
CA GLY A 75 2.16 -12.08 11.01
C GLY A 75 3.37 -12.26 11.91
N GLU A 76 4.50 -11.66 11.58
CA GLU A 76 5.73 -11.73 12.38
C GLU A 76 5.96 -10.40 13.11
N THR A 77 6.28 -10.47 14.40
CA THR A 77 6.58 -9.29 15.21
C THR A 77 8.05 -9.23 15.52
N LYS A 78 8.67 -8.10 15.21
CA LYS A 78 10.06 -7.78 15.57
C LYS A 78 10.10 -6.55 16.45
N SER A 79 11.02 -6.55 17.38
CA SER A 79 11.23 -5.41 18.30
C SER A 79 12.69 -5.02 18.31
N VAL A 80 12.94 -3.73 18.42
CA VAL A 80 14.28 -3.16 18.54
C VAL A 80 14.26 -2.02 19.56
N GLU A 81 15.35 -1.87 20.30
CA GLU A 81 15.54 -0.73 21.17
C GLU A 81 16.04 0.47 20.36
N VAL A 82 15.34 1.58 20.46
CA VAL A 82 15.71 2.83 19.80
C VAL A 82 16.31 3.75 20.85
N THR A 83 17.48 4.32 20.56
CA THR A 83 18.11 5.32 21.40
C THR A 83 17.93 6.70 20.77
N ALA A 84 17.51 7.67 21.56
CA ALA A 84 17.35 9.04 21.09
C ALA A 84 18.66 9.56 20.45
N PRO A 85 18.57 10.28 19.33
CA PRO A 85 19.78 10.78 18.64
C PRO A 85 20.53 11.83 19.44
N LYS A 86 19.82 12.55 20.30
CA LYS A 86 20.39 13.57 21.21
C LYS A 86 19.38 13.95 22.28
N ALA A 87 19.84 14.70 23.28
CA ALA A 87 18.92 15.33 24.22
C ALA A 87 18.01 16.34 23.50
N ALA A 88 16.79 16.46 23.96
CA ALA A 88 15.77 17.35 23.39
C ALA A 88 15.62 17.21 21.86
N ALA A 89 15.76 15.97 21.35
CA ALA A 89 15.53 15.69 19.95
C ALA A 89 14.11 16.12 19.53
N THR A 90 14.01 16.85 18.42
CA THR A 90 12.71 17.26 17.88
C THR A 90 11.91 16.06 17.39
N GLY A 91 10.60 16.24 17.18
CA GLY A 91 9.76 15.20 16.61
C GLY A 91 10.28 14.72 15.26
N VAL A 92 10.74 15.63 14.40
CA VAL A 92 11.33 15.29 13.10
C VAL A 92 12.62 14.47 13.26
N GLU A 93 13.50 14.86 14.16
CA GLU A 93 14.74 14.12 14.43
C GLU A 93 14.46 12.73 15.01
N MET A 94 13.47 12.63 15.89
CA MET A 94 13.06 11.36 16.46
C MET A 94 12.42 10.45 15.40
N ALA A 95 11.58 10.99 14.53
CA ALA A 95 10.99 10.23 13.42
C ALA A 95 12.06 9.69 12.47
N ALA A 96 13.09 10.48 12.19
CA ALA A 96 14.22 10.03 11.36
C ALA A 96 14.97 8.86 12.02
N LYS A 97 15.13 8.90 13.33
CA LYS A 97 15.77 7.80 14.09
C LYS A 97 14.92 6.54 14.10
N ILE A 98 13.62 6.68 14.27
CA ILE A 98 12.67 5.56 14.20
C ILE A 98 12.72 4.94 12.80
N GLN A 99 12.72 5.77 11.76
CA GLN A 99 12.83 5.32 10.36
C GLN A 99 14.11 4.51 10.14
N GLU A 100 15.24 5.00 10.61
CA GLU A 100 16.52 4.30 10.51
C GLU A 100 16.47 2.90 11.12
N GLU A 101 15.89 2.77 12.31
CA GLU A 101 15.78 1.49 13.00
C GLU A 101 14.72 0.56 12.36
N LEU A 102 13.63 1.14 11.85
CA LEU A 102 12.61 0.40 11.11
C LEU A 102 13.20 -0.29 9.87
N GLU A 103 14.02 0.41 9.12
CA GLU A 103 14.63 -0.10 7.89
C GLU A 103 15.59 -1.27 8.13
N LYS A 104 16.13 -1.38 9.32
CA LYS A 104 17.02 -2.48 9.71
C LYS A 104 16.29 -3.76 10.10
N LEU A 105 15.00 -3.69 10.40
CA LEU A 105 14.21 -4.84 10.78
C LEU A 105 14.05 -5.80 9.58
N THR A 106 14.25 -7.07 9.83
CA THR A 106 14.14 -8.11 8.81
C THR A 106 13.00 -9.07 9.12
N PHE A 107 12.27 -9.45 8.10
CA PHE A 107 11.11 -10.34 8.21
C PHE A 107 11.17 -11.46 7.19
N GLY A 108 10.55 -12.58 7.52
CA GLY A 108 10.39 -13.71 6.61
C GLY A 108 11.57 -14.67 6.56
N THR A 109 11.45 -15.67 5.70
CA THR A 109 12.47 -16.67 5.45
C THR A 109 12.58 -16.92 3.93
N PRO A 110 13.68 -16.47 3.29
CA PRO A 110 14.85 -15.80 3.87
C PRO A 110 14.51 -14.38 4.39
N ALA A 111 15.25 -13.94 5.39
CA ALA A 111 15.02 -12.65 6.02
C ALA A 111 15.26 -11.49 5.05
N THR A 112 14.29 -10.61 4.94
CA THR A 112 14.35 -9.43 4.08
C THR A 112 14.06 -8.18 4.90
N ALA A 113 14.90 -7.15 4.75
CA ALA A 113 14.68 -5.86 5.38
C ALA A 113 13.48 -5.14 4.74
N LEU A 114 12.70 -4.41 5.56
CA LEU A 114 11.56 -3.66 5.06
C LEU A 114 11.96 -2.55 4.09
N GLY A 115 13.09 -1.89 4.30
CA GLY A 115 13.51 -0.76 3.48
C GLY A 115 12.60 0.47 3.62
N GLY A 116 13.13 1.63 3.27
CA GLY A 116 12.41 2.90 3.37
C GLY A 116 11.35 3.12 2.30
N ASP A 117 11.36 2.31 1.24
CA ASP A 117 10.41 2.44 0.14
C ASP A 117 9.02 1.88 0.47
N VAL A 118 8.91 1.04 1.49
CA VAL A 118 7.64 0.39 1.86
C VAL A 118 6.92 1.19 2.94
N PHE A 119 7.60 1.50 4.02
CA PHE A 119 7.02 2.24 5.15
C PHE A 119 7.86 3.47 5.46
N GLU A 120 7.21 4.60 5.60
CA GLU A 120 7.86 5.87 5.96
C GLU A 120 7.29 6.41 7.25
N VAL A 121 8.17 6.70 8.20
CA VAL A 121 7.82 7.34 9.48
C VAL A 121 8.20 8.82 9.41
N THR A 122 7.22 9.67 9.67
CA THR A 122 7.36 11.14 9.66
C THR A 122 6.81 11.73 10.95
N TYR A 123 7.08 13.01 11.17
CA TYR A 123 6.45 13.79 12.23
C TYR A 123 5.82 15.02 11.60
N GLU A 124 4.49 15.03 11.57
CA GLU A 124 3.69 16.09 10.95
C GLU A 124 2.44 16.34 11.80
N ASP A 125 1.98 17.59 11.85
CA ASP A 125 0.78 17.98 12.59
C ASP A 125 0.83 17.52 14.06
N ASP A 126 1.99 17.70 14.69
CA ASP A 126 2.26 17.32 16.10
C ASP A 126 2.07 15.83 16.40
N ALA A 127 2.18 14.97 15.41
CA ALA A 127 2.06 13.53 15.57
C ALA A 127 3.12 12.76 14.76
N PHE A 128 3.54 11.61 15.28
CA PHE A 128 4.26 10.63 14.49
C PHE A 128 3.26 9.93 13.56
N LYS A 129 3.66 9.74 12.32
CA LYS A 129 2.83 9.04 11.32
C LYS A 129 3.68 8.02 10.58
N MET A 130 3.09 6.87 10.28
CA MET A 130 3.67 5.89 9.38
C MET A 130 2.75 5.69 8.20
N THR A 131 3.28 5.85 7.00
CA THR A 131 2.58 5.63 5.74
C THR A 131 3.11 4.38 5.05
N SER A 132 2.24 3.71 4.31
CA SER A 132 2.60 2.59 3.43
C SER A 132 2.48 3.04 1.98
N ALA A 133 3.59 2.99 1.23
CA ALA A 133 3.64 3.47 -0.14
C ALA A 133 2.82 2.60 -1.12
N ASN A 134 2.71 1.31 -0.85
CA ASN A 134 2.07 0.34 -1.74
C ASN A 134 0.85 -0.36 -1.13
N GLY A 135 0.37 0.13 0.02
CA GLY A 135 -0.75 -0.48 0.74
C GLY A 135 -0.38 -1.69 1.60
N GLU A 136 0.86 -2.15 1.58
CA GLU A 136 1.33 -3.20 2.48
C GLU A 136 1.01 -2.85 3.92
N GLU A 137 0.52 -3.83 4.69
CA GLU A 137 0.02 -3.57 6.03
C GLU A 137 1.07 -3.93 7.08
N ALA A 138 1.33 -2.99 7.99
CA ALA A 138 2.14 -3.24 9.18
C ALA A 138 1.58 -2.48 10.37
N LYS A 139 1.69 -3.11 11.55
CA LYS A 139 1.39 -2.47 12.82
C LYS A 139 2.69 -1.97 13.44
N ILE A 140 2.70 -0.73 13.89
CA ILE A 140 3.83 -0.12 14.58
C ILE A 140 3.42 0.29 15.98
N SER A 141 4.32 0.06 16.95
CA SER A 141 4.09 0.38 18.35
C SER A 141 5.36 0.95 18.98
N PHE A 142 5.24 2.10 19.60
CA PHE A 142 6.28 2.71 20.43
C PHE A 142 5.68 3.79 21.32
N GLU A 143 6.43 4.15 22.35
CA GLU A 143 6.06 5.28 23.22
C GLU A 143 7.32 6.08 23.55
N VAL A 144 7.31 7.38 23.28
CA VAL A 144 8.43 8.27 23.53
C VAL A 144 7.96 9.70 23.74
N GLY A 145 8.52 10.37 24.74
CA GLY A 145 8.28 11.79 24.98
C GLY A 145 6.82 12.17 25.20
N GLY A 146 5.98 11.26 25.68
CA GLY A 146 4.54 11.47 25.85
C GLY A 146 3.68 11.12 24.64
N ALA A 147 4.28 10.87 23.49
CA ALA A 147 3.57 10.36 22.32
C ALA A 147 3.51 8.83 22.36
N LYS A 148 2.37 8.27 21.99
CA LYS A 148 2.16 6.83 21.90
C LYS A 148 1.68 6.45 20.52
N MET A 149 2.44 5.58 19.87
CA MET A 149 2.05 4.95 18.60
C MET A 149 1.61 3.51 18.88
N ASP A 150 0.42 3.17 18.45
CA ASP A 150 -0.10 1.80 18.45
C ASP A 150 -1.16 1.73 17.36
N ALA A 151 -0.70 1.62 16.13
CA ALA A 151 -1.59 1.75 14.97
C ALA A 151 -1.08 0.97 13.78
N THR A 152 -1.95 0.78 12.81
CA THR A 152 -1.70 0.04 11.58
C THR A 152 -1.66 0.99 10.39
N ALA A 153 -0.65 0.86 9.54
CA ALA A 153 -0.56 1.52 8.24
C ALA A 153 -0.81 0.50 7.13
N GLY A 154 -1.31 0.98 6.00
CA GLY A 154 -1.63 0.13 4.87
C GLY A 154 -2.98 -0.57 5.01
N ASN A 155 -3.24 -1.52 4.11
CA ASN A 155 -4.44 -2.35 4.15
C ASN A 155 -4.23 -3.60 3.31
N ALA A 156 -4.07 -4.76 3.97
CA ALA A 156 -3.82 -6.04 3.30
C ALA A 156 -4.98 -6.47 2.40
N ASN A 157 -6.22 -6.13 2.76
CA ASN A 157 -7.38 -6.44 1.92
C ASN A 157 -7.34 -5.65 0.60
N ARG A 158 -6.89 -4.40 0.65
CA ARG A 158 -6.68 -3.59 -0.55
C ARG A 158 -5.62 -4.21 -1.46
N VAL A 159 -4.49 -4.63 -0.90
CA VAL A 159 -3.42 -5.30 -1.65
C VAL A 159 -3.92 -6.57 -2.33
N LYS A 160 -4.69 -7.39 -1.61
CA LYS A 160 -5.30 -8.61 -2.18
C LYS A 160 -6.27 -8.28 -3.30
N ALA A 161 -7.14 -7.29 -3.12
CA ALA A 161 -8.10 -6.88 -4.14
C ALA A 161 -7.39 -6.37 -5.41
N ILE A 162 -6.32 -5.60 -5.26
CA ILE A 162 -5.50 -5.12 -6.39
C ILE A 162 -4.85 -6.29 -7.12
N SER A 163 -4.29 -7.25 -6.40
CA SER A 163 -3.68 -8.46 -6.98
C SER A 163 -4.71 -9.28 -7.76
N GLN A 164 -5.89 -9.50 -7.20
CA GLN A 164 -6.99 -10.18 -7.87
C GLN A 164 -7.44 -9.44 -9.13
N PHE A 165 -7.53 -8.12 -9.06
CA PHE A 165 -7.87 -7.29 -10.20
C PHE A 165 -6.87 -7.44 -11.33
N ASN A 166 -5.56 -7.39 -11.03
CA ASN A 166 -4.52 -7.58 -12.03
C ASN A 166 -4.56 -8.99 -12.65
N ASP A 167 -4.82 -10.02 -11.85
CA ASP A 167 -4.96 -11.40 -12.34
C ASP A 167 -6.16 -11.53 -13.30
N ILE A 168 -7.26 -10.88 -12.98
CA ILE A 168 -8.45 -10.87 -13.85
C ILE A 168 -8.16 -10.14 -15.16
N LEU A 169 -7.42 -9.02 -15.12
CA LEU A 169 -7.00 -8.29 -16.31
C LEU A 169 -6.13 -9.16 -17.22
N ASP A 170 -5.21 -9.92 -16.66
CA ASP A 170 -4.36 -10.84 -17.41
C ASP A 170 -5.19 -11.93 -18.08
N GLN A 171 -6.21 -12.45 -17.41
CA GLN A 171 -7.12 -13.45 -17.98
C GLN A 171 -7.96 -12.86 -19.12
N ILE A 172 -8.44 -11.64 -18.96
CA ILE A 172 -9.19 -10.94 -20.04
C ILE A 172 -8.30 -10.75 -21.26
N ASP A 173 -7.07 -10.29 -21.06
CA ASP A 173 -6.11 -10.10 -22.15
C ASP A 173 -5.80 -11.41 -22.88
N GLN A 174 -5.61 -12.49 -22.14
CA GLN A 174 -5.38 -13.82 -22.71
C GLN A 174 -6.58 -14.32 -23.51
N LEU A 175 -7.80 -14.17 -22.99
CA LEU A 175 -9.01 -14.54 -23.68
C LEU A 175 -9.21 -13.73 -24.97
N ALA A 176 -8.91 -12.44 -24.93
CA ALA A 176 -8.98 -11.58 -26.11
C ALA A 176 -8.00 -12.04 -27.19
N LYS A 177 -6.79 -12.40 -26.82
CA LYS A 177 -5.77 -12.94 -27.75
C LYS A 177 -6.21 -14.28 -28.34
N ASP A 178 -6.70 -15.20 -27.50
CA ASP A 178 -7.16 -16.53 -27.91
C ASP A 178 -8.37 -16.46 -28.84
N SER A 179 -9.19 -15.43 -28.72
CA SER A 179 -10.36 -15.19 -29.55
C SER A 179 -10.04 -14.52 -30.90
N GLY A 180 -8.78 -14.27 -31.19
CA GLY A 180 -8.34 -13.66 -32.43
C GLY A 180 -8.50 -12.14 -32.50
N TYR A 181 -8.75 -11.48 -31.41
CA TYR A 181 -8.82 -10.01 -31.32
C TYR A 181 -7.44 -9.39 -31.24
N LYS A 182 -6.59 -9.71 -32.19
CA LYS A 182 -5.27 -9.11 -32.30
C LYS A 182 -5.40 -7.63 -32.59
N GLY A 183 -4.87 -6.79 -31.73
CA GLY A 183 -4.87 -5.35 -31.88
C GLY A 183 -6.01 -4.64 -31.16
N VAL A 184 -6.93 -5.35 -30.51
CA VAL A 184 -7.87 -4.72 -29.58
C VAL A 184 -7.18 -4.57 -28.24
N ASN A 185 -6.80 -3.35 -27.91
CA ASN A 185 -6.22 -3.05 -26.62
C ASN A 185 -7.35 -2.73 -25.64
N LEU A 186 -7.75 -3.72 -24.84
CA LEU A 186 -8.76 -3.55 -23.80
C LEU A 186 -8.31 -2.60 -22.67
N LEU A 187 -7.06 -2.25 -22.65
CA LEU A 187 -6.43 -1.56 -21.54
C LEU A 187 -6.01 -0.13 -21.89
N GLY A 188 -6.58 0.44 -22.96
CA GLY A 188 -6.44 1.86 -23.25
C GLY A 188 -5.10 2.28 -23.87
N GLY A 189 -4.49 1.45 -24.70
CA GLY A 189 -3.31 1.83 -25.50
C GLY A 189 -1.97 1.56 -24.85
N THR A 190 -1.93 0.93 -23.70
CA THR A 190 -0.69 0.52 -23.08
C THR A 190 -0.44 -0.97 -23.27
N ASP A 191 0.81 -1.32 -23.53
CA ASP A 191 1.21 -2.71 -23.43
C ASP A 191 0.98 -3.21 -22.00
N GLN A 192 0.25 -4.06 -21.89
CA GLN A 192 -0.13 -5.27 -21.21
C GLN A 192 0.33 -5.58 -19.79
N SER A 193 1.33 -5.05 -19.23
CA SER A 193 1.63 -5.27 -17.83
C SER A 193 1.03 -4.16 -17.00
N LEU A 194 -0.24 -4.32 -16.71
CA LEU A 194 -0.91 -3.39 -15.84
C LEU A 194 -0.57 -3.68 -14.41
N THR A 195 0.40 -2.95 -13.96
CA THR A 195 0.51 -2.68 -12.55
C THR A 195 -0.40 -1.50 -12.27
N VAL A 196 -1.59 -1.76 -11.75
CA VAL A 196 -2.43 -0.71 -11.24
C VAL A 196 -1.79 -0.24 -9.95
N ILE A 197 -1.09 0.87 -10.01
CA ILE A 197 -0.56 1.52 -8.83
C ILE A 197 -1.67 2.42 -8.30
N PHE A 198 -2.24 2.02 -7.17
CA PHE A 198 -3.15 2.87 -6.44
C PHE A 198 -2.34 3.84 -5.59
N ASN A 199 -1.78 4.84 -6.24
CA ASN A 199 -1.29 5.99 -5.50
C ASN A 199 -2.50 6.76 -5.02
N GLU A 200 -2.77 6.68 -3.75
CA GLU A 200 -3.66 7.65 -3.14
C GLU A 200 -2.92 8.97 -3.06
N ASP A 201 -3.51 9.95 -3.68
CA ASP A 201 -3.03 11.30 -3.62
C ASP A 201 -2.96 11.77 -2.17
N ARG A 202 -1.85 12.30 -1.86
CA ARG A 202 -1.49 12.91 -0.59
C ARG A 202 -2.22 14.23 -0.40
#